data_fb030cab236968a0a932b480adc5f881
#
_entry.id   fb030cab236968a0a932b480adc5f881
#
_cell.length_a   1.000
_cell.length_b   1.000
_cell.length_c   1.000
_cell.angle_alpha   90.00
_cell.angle_beta   90.00
_cell.angle_gamma   90.00
#
_symmetry.space_group_name_H-M   'P 1'
#
loop_
_entity.id
_entity.type
_entity.pdbx_description
1 polymer ?
#
loop_
_entity_poly.entity_id
_entity_poly.type
_entity_poly.pdbx_seq_one_letter_code
_entity_poly.pdbx_strand_id
1 'polypeptide(L)'
;MFREFIKPCYMKIYKYYKDHGVELIVHHSDSYAATLVPDMIDMGIDIWQGVMTSNNIPELIRQYGGKISFMGGVDSATIDYPGWKPEDVAREVDRACRECGKLYFIPGASQGRAMSTFPGVYEETSRQIDLASKKYF
;
A
#
# COMPACT_ATOMS: atom_id res chain seq x y z
N MET A 1 22.53 -5.00 7.88
CA MET A 1 21.67 -6.22 7.81
C MET A 1 20.81 -6.25 6.55
N PHE A 2 19.79 -5.36 6.35
CA PHE A 2 18.93 -5.43 5.15
C PHE A 2 19.73 -5.36 3.83
N ARG A 3 20.54 -4.32 3.65
CA ARG A 3 21.34 -4.12 2.44
C ARG A 3 22.39 -5.19 2.17
N GLU A 4 22.88 -5.84 3.23
CA GLU A 4 23.92 -6.86 3.16
C GLU A 4 23.37 -8.26 2.86
N PHE A 5 22.26 -8.64 3.52
CA PHE A 5 21.74 -10.01 3.46
C PHE A 5 20.46 -10.15 2.64
N ILE A 6 19.56 -9.18 2.70
CA ILE A 6 18.22 -9.29 2.11
C ILE A 6 18.20 -8.72 0.69
N LYS A 7 18.64 -7.48 0.52
CA LYS A 7 18.62 -6.78 -0.77
C LYS A 7 19.27 -7.57 -1.91
N PRO A 8 20.47 -8.18 -1.78
CA PRO A 8 21.09 -8.93 -2.87
C PRO A 8 20.28 -10.15 -3.31
N CYS A 9 19.56 -10.79 -2.38
CA CYS A 9 18.69 -11.93 -2.70
C CYS A 9 17.47 -11.49 -3.51
N TYR A 10 16.77 -10.43 -3.07
CA TYR A 10 15.63 -9.88 -3.80
C TYR A 10 16.03 -9.34 -5.18
N MET A 11 17.16 -8.67 -5.31
CA MET A 11 17.67 -8.21 -6.61
C MET A 11 17.81 -9.36 -7.62
N LYS A 12 18.34 -10.52 -7.19
CA LYS A 12 18.46 -11.71 -8.05
C LYS A 12 17.08 -12.26 -8.44
N ILE A 13 16.16 -12.37 -7.47
CA ILE A 13 14.82 -12.92 -7.68
C ILE A 13 14.02 -12.01 -8.64
N TYR A 14 13.97 -10.70 -8.36
CA TYR A 14 13.17 -9.77 -9.16
C TYR A 14 13.77 -9.56 -10.55
N LYS A 15 15.11 -9.54 -10.66
CA LYS A 15 15.74 -9.55 -11.97
C LYS A 15 15.37 -10.80 -12.77
N TYR A 16 15.38 -11.97 -12.15
CA TYR A 16 14.95 -13.21 -12.80
C TYR A 16 13.51 -13.10 -13.30
N TYR A 17 12.58 -12.58 -12.50
CA TYR A 17 11.20 -12.40 -12.94
C TYR A 17 11.09 -11.43 -14.13
N LYS A 18 11.75 -10.29 -14.06
CA LYS A 18 11.76 -9.32 -15.17
C LYS A 18 12.36 -9.92 -16.46
N ASP A 19 13.46 -10.64 -16.35
CA ASP A 19 14.10 -11.31 -17.51
C ASP A 19 13.19 -12.40 -18.15
N HIS A 20 12.19 -12.88 -17.40
CA HIS A 20 11.21 -13.88 -17.88
C HIS A 20 9.82 -13.29 -18.17
N GLY A 21 9.73 -11.98 -18.39
CA GLY A 21 8.52 -11.33 -18.90
C GLY A 21 7.53 -10.87 -17.81
N VAL A 22 7.90 -10.88 -16.53
CA VAL A 22 7.07 -10.28 -15.50
C VAL A 22 7.11 -8.75 -15.62
N GLU A 23 5.97 -8.15 -15.89
CA GLU A 23 5.87 -6.69 -16.11
C GLU A 23 5.93 -5.88 -14.82
N LEU A 24 5.28 -6.34 -13.75
CA LEU A 24 5.20 -5.62 -12.50
C LEU A 24 5.63 -6.48 -11.31
N ILE A 25 6.50 -5.94 -10.48
CA ILE A 25 6.89 -6.52 -9.19
C ILE A 25 6.12 -5.83 -8.08
N VAL A 26 5.20 -6.57 -7.45
CA VAL A 26 4.47 -6.12 -6.26
C VAL A 26 5.14 -6.74 -5.04
N HIS A 27 5.69 -5.90 -4.17
CA HIS A 27 6.35 -6.34 -2.94
C HIS A 27 5.49 -6.00 -1.73
N HIS A 28 5.16 -7.03 -0.93
CA HIS A 28 4.40 -6.83 0.30
C HIS A 28 5.31 -6.53 1.50
N SER A 29 4.96 -5.48 2.22
CA SER A 29 5.52 -5.18 3.54
C SER A 29 4.59 -4.24 4.30
N ASP A 30 4.03 -4.70 5.41
CA ASP A 30 3.17 -3.95 6.33
C ASP A 30 3.96 -3.47 7.56
N SER A 31 5.10 -2.87 7.33
CA SER A 31 6.01 -2.38 8.35
C SER A 31 6.39 -0.91 8.15
N TYR A 32 7.09 -0.33 9.14
CA TYR A 32 7.74 0.97 8.95
C TYR A 32 9.00 0.77 8.10
N ALA A 33 8.88 1.00 6.80
CA ALA A 33 9.94 0.77 5.82
C ALA A 33 10.21 1.98 4.90
N ALA A 34 9.73 3.17 5.26
CA ALA A 34 9.93 4.41 4.50
C ALA A 34 11.40 4.65 4.12
N THR A 35 12.32 4.36 5.03
CA THR A 35 13.77 4.52 4.82
C THR A 35 14.37 3.52 3.82
N LEU A 36 13.63 2.48 3.46
CA LEU A 36 14.03 1.45 2.49
C LEU A 36 13.50 1.69 1.08
N VAL A 37 12.70 2.74 0.86
CA VAL A 37 12.14 3.02 -0.47
C VAL A 37 13.20 3.16 -1.56
N PRO A 38 14.35 3.83 -1.34
CA PRO A 38 15.44 3.82 -2.32
C PRO A 38 15.96 2.41 -2.64
N ASP A 39 16.07 1.55 -1.63
CA ASP A 39 16.48 0.16 -1.83
C ASP A 39 15.41 -0.67 -2.57
N MET A 40 14.12 -0.39 -2.33
CA MET A 40 13.00 -1.01 -3.05
C MET A 40 13.06 -0.67 -4.55
N ILE A 41 13.33 0.59 -4.87
CA ILE A 41 13.51 1.05 -6.26
C ILE A 41 14.71 0.35 -6.90
N ASP A 42 15.84 0.29 -6.22
CA ASP A 42 17.05 -0.39 -6.71
C ASP A 42 16.83 -1.90 -6.95
N MET A 43 15.96 -2.53 -6.15
CA MET A 43 15.57 -3.93 -6.33
C MET A 43 14.61 -4.15 -7.50
N GLY A 44 14.10 -3.08 -8.13
CA GLY A 44 13.15 -3.16 -9.24
C GLY A 44 11.71 -3.43 -8.79
N ILE A 45 11.34 -3.00 -7.60
CA ILE A 45 9.95 -3.07 -7.11
C ILE A 45 9.17 -1.94 -7.75
N ASP A 46 8.07 -2.28 -8.41
CA ASP A 46 7.17 -1.31 -9.06
C ASP A 46 6.08 -0.82 -8.10
N ILE A 47 5.62 -1.69 -7.20
CA ILE A 47 4.55 -1.39 -6.23
C ILE A 47 4.93 -1.92 -4.85
N TRP A 48 4.96 -1.04 -3.85
CA TRP A 48 4.98 -1.43 -2.45
C TRP A 48 3.55 -1.61 -1.94
N GLN A 49 3.15 -2.84 -1.68
CA GLN A 49 1.83 -3.22 -1.16
C GLN A 49 1.87 -3.40 0.35
N GLY A 50 0.79 -2.99 1.03
CA GLY A 50 0.67 -3.03 2.49
C GLY A 50 1.29 -1.80 3.17
N VAL A 51 1.48 -0.71 2.43
CA VAL A 51 2.07 0.49 3.02
C VAL A 51 1.16 1.08 4.09
N MET A 52 1.69 1.17 5.31
CA MET A 52 0.99 1.71 6.48
C MET A 52 1.08 3.24 6.54
N THR A 53 0.07 3.88 7.12
CA THR A 53 -0.02 5.34 7.33
C THR A 53 1.17 5.92 8.08
N SER A 54 1.77 5.16 9.00
CA SER A 54 2.98 5.53 9.75
C SER A 54 4.19 5.87 8.86
N ASN A 55 4.17 5.45 7.59
CA ASN A 55 5.24 5.75 6.62
C ASN A 55 5.12 7.12 5.94
N ASN A 56 4.10 7.92 6.26
CA ASN A 56 3.85 9.22 5.62
C ASN A 56 3.78 9.11 4.08
N ILE A 57 2.78 8.38 3.59
CA ILE A 57 2.62 8.04 2.17
C ILE A 57 2.62 9.28 1.25
N PRO A 58 1.93 10.39 1.59
CA PRO A 58 1.97 11.60 0.75
C PRO A 58 3.39 12.12 0.52
N GLU A 59 4.25 12.06 1.54
CA GLU A 59 5.66 12.45 1.42
C GLU A 59 6.44 11.49 0.54
N LEU A 60 6.21 10.19 0.68
CA LEU A 60 6.85 9.16 -0.17
C LEU A 60 6.46 9.33 -1.64
N ILE A 61 5.19 9.63 -1.91
CA ILE A 61 4.72 9.91 -3.28
C ILE A 61 5.42 11.15 -3.85
N ARG A 62 5.55 12.23 -3.06
CA ARG A 62 6.23 13.44 -3.49
C ARG A 62 7.69 13.20 -3.83
N GLN A 63 8.39 12.35 -3.06
CA GLN A 63 9.81 12.07 -3.24
C GLN A 63 10.09 11.02 -4.32
N TYR A 64 9.26 9.99 -4.44
CA TYR A 64 9.55 8.79 -5.22
C TYR A 64 8.50 8.44 -6.27
N GLY A 65 7.41 9.20 -6.37
CA GLY A 65 6.39 9.00 -7.40
C GLY A 65 6.99 8.97 -8.80
N GLY A 66 6.51 8.05 -9.65
CA GLY A 66 7.08 7.78 -10.97
C GLY A 66 8.21 6.76 -10.97
N LYS A 67 8.79 6.42 -9.81
CA LYS A 67 9.78 5.34 -9.67
C LYS A 67 9.21 4.11 -8.96
N ILE A 68 8.24 4.32 -8.09
CA ILE A 68 7.52 3.29 -7.35
C ILE A 68 6.12 3.80 -7.03
N SER A 69 5.14 2.91 -6.97
CA SER A 69 3.78 3.19 -6.52
C SER A 69 3.52 2.58 -5.15
N PHE A 70 2.57 3.15 -4.42
CA PHE A 70 2.24 2.77 -3.05
C PHE A 70 0.80 2.25 -2.98
N MET A 71 0.63 1.02 -2.50
CA MET A 71 -0.67 0.36 -2.38
C MET A 71 -0.98 0.07 -0.91
N GLY A 72 -2.02 0.71 -0.37
CA GLY A 72 -2.40 0.60 1.03
C GLY A 72 -3.02 1.89 1.55
N GLY A 73 -2.56 2.38 2.69
CA GLY A 73 -2.86 3.71 3.22
C GLY A 73 -4.23 3.89 3.88
N VAL A 74 -5.14 2.93 3.79
CA VAL A 74 -6.36 2.90 4.61
C VAL A 74 -5.99 2.27 5.95
N ASP A 75 -6.08 3.04 7.02
CA ASP A 75 -5.62 2.62 8.34
C ASP A 75 -6.59 1.65 9.01
N SER A 76 -6.25 0.37 8.97
CA SER A 76 -7.06 -0.68 9.58
C SER A 76 -7.29 -0.48 11.08
N ALA A 77 -6.36 0.15 11.80
CA ALA A 77 -6.53 0.40 13.22
C ALA A 77 -7.67 1.39 13.54
N THR A 78 -8.08 2.21 12.58
CA THR A 78 -9.15 3.19 12.75
C THR A 78 -10.52 2.70 12.31
N ILE A 79 -10.59 1.57 11.58
CA ILE A 79 -11.83 1.06 10.99
C ILE A 79 -12.17 -0.37 11.42
N ASP A 80 -11.19 -1.15 11.91
CA ASP A 80 -11.36 -2.57 12.26
C ASP A 80 -11.37 -2.75 13.79
N TYR A 81 -12.52 -2.47 14.40
CA TYR A 81 -12.71 -2.54 15.85
C TYR A 81 -14.13 -3.02 16.21
N PRO A 82 -14.38 -3.52 17.45
CA PRO A 82 -15.72 -3.94 17.87
C PRO A 82 -16.72 -2.79 17.80
N GLY A 83 -17.79 -2.97 17.03
CA GLY A 83 -18.83 -1.93 16.85
C GLY A 83 -18.46 -0.84 15.85
N TRP A 84 -17.53 -1.11 14.93
CA TRP A 84 -17.18 -0.24 13.81
C TRP A 84 -18.43 0.28 13.05
N LYS A 85 -18.28 1.38 12.37
CA LYS A 85 -19.38 2.01 11.61
C LYS A 85 -18.98 2.29 10.17
N PRO A 86 -19.90 2.16 9.22
CA PRO A 86 -19.64 2.47 7.80
C PRO A 86 -19.11 3.89 7.58
N GLU A 87 -19.54 4.85 8.41
CA GLU A 87 -19.12 6.24 8.31
C GLU A 87 -17.62 6.42 8.67
N ASP A 88 -17.09 5.61 9.57
CA ASP A 88 -15.67 5.64 9.93
C ASP A 88 -14.82 5.10 8.79
N VAL A 89 -15.27 4.03 8.15
CA VAL A 89 -14.65 3.47 6.95
C VAL A 89 -14.66 4.49 5.80
N ALA A 90 -15.83 5.09 5.54
CA ALA A 90 -15.98 6.10 4.48
C ALA A 90 -15.03 7.29 4.69
N ARG A 91 -14.96 7.79 5.92
CA ARG A 91 -14.10 8.92 6.30
C ARG A 91 -12.62 8.59 6.10
N GLU A 92 -12.18 7.39 6.51
CA GLU A 92 -10.80 6.98 6.41
C GLU A 92 -10.37 6.74 4.95
N VAL A 93 -11.20 6.10 4.14
CA VAL A 93 -10.94 5.92 2.70
C VAL A 93 -10.88 7.26 1.99
N ASP A 94 -11.82 8.19 2.28
CA ASP A 94 -11.80 9.55 1.71
C ASP A 94 -10.52 10.31 2.12
N ARG A 95 -10.10 10.21 3.38
CA ARG A 95 -8.85 10.78 3.86
C ARG A 95 -7.65 10.25 3.05
N ALA A 96 -7.52 8.94 2.94
CA ALA A 96 -6.40 8.31 2.24
C ALA A 96 -6.32 8.76 0.78
N CYS A 97 -7.44 8.73 0.06
CA CYS A 97 -7.48 9.15 -1.35
C CYS A 97 -7.20 10.64 -1.53
N ARG A 98 -7.74 11.51 -0.66
CA ARG A 98 -7.54 12.96 -0.73
C ARG A 98 -6.09 13.35 -0.45
N GLU A 99 -5.46 12.74 0.55
CA GLU A 99 -4.09 13.09 0.98
C GLU A 99 -3.03 12.54 0.04
N CYS A 100 -3.24 11.34 -0.51
CA CYS A 100 -2.27 10.69 -1.40
C CYS A 100 -2.44 11.11 -2.88
N GLY A 101 -3.62 11.55 -3.28
CA GLY A 101 -3.91 11.98 -4.65
C GLY A 101 -4.03 10.81 -5.63
N LYS A 102 -4.13 11.13 -6.92
CA LYS A 102 -4.49 10.15 -7.95
C LYS A 102 -3.33 9.46 -8.66
N LEU A 103 -2.10 9.89 -8.44
CA LEU A 103 -0.92 9.32 -9.12
C LEU A 103 -0.05 8.58 -8.12
N TYR A 104 0.43 7.40 -8.51
CA TYR A 104 1.35 6.57 -7.73
C TYR A 104 0.77 6.04 -6.42
N PHE A 105 -0.56 6.11 -6.26
CA PHE A 105 -1.28 5.61 -5.10
C PHE A 105 -2.41 4.68 -5.52
N ILE A 106 -2.51 3.55 -4.83
CA ILE A 106 -3.58 2.56 -4.99
C ILE A 106 -4.19 2.37 -3.60
N PRO A 107 -5.40 2.89 -3.33
CA PRO A 107 -6.01 2.76 -2.01
C PRO A 107 -6.29 1.30 -1.67
N GLY A 108 -5.98 0.92 -0.45
CA GLY A 108 -6.20 -0.42 0.07
C GLY A 108 -6.08 -0.45 1.58
N ALA A 109 -6.66 -1.46 2.22
CA ALA A 109 -6.45 -1.69 3.64
C ALA A 109 -4.95 -1.96 3.91
N SER A 110 -4.40 -1.33 4.95
CA SER A 110 -3.01 -1.51 5.33
C SER A 110 -2.79 -2.90 5.94
N GLN A 111 -3.80 -3.46 6.57
CA GLN A 111 -3.78 -4.79 7.21
C GLN A 111 -5.15 -5.44 7.12
N GLY A 112 -5.16 -6.77 7.32
CA GLY A 112 -6.40 -7.55 7.38
C GLY A 112 -6.89 -8.05 6.03
N ARG A 113 -7.69 -9.11 6.12
CA ARG A 113 -8.41 -9.72 4.99
C ARG A 113 -9.81 -10.07 5.48
N ALA A 114 -10.72 -10.44 4.57
CA ALA A 114 -12.10 -10.80 4.91
C ALA A 114 -12.26 -11.76 6.11
N MET A 115 -11.30 -12.68 6.30
CA MET A 115 -11.32 -13.65 7.40
C MET A 115 -10.61 -13.18 8.69
N SER A 116 -9.94 -12.05 8.67
CA SER A 116 -9.15 -11.54 9.80
C SER A 116 -9.58 -10.15 10.29
N THR A 117 -10.67 -9.64 9.74
CA THR A 117 -11.30 -8.38 10.16
C THR A 117 -12.62 -8.67 10.88
N PHE A 118 -13.14 -7.69 11.63
CA PHE A 118 -14.50 -7.76 12.15
C PHE A 118 -15.51 -7.91 11.01
N PRO A 119 -16.61 -8.65 11.21
CA PRO A 119 -17.57 -8.94 10.16
C PRO A 119 -18.07 -7.67 9.44
N GLY A 120 -17.96 -7.65 8.11
CA GLY A 120 -18.40 -6.58 7.26
C GLY A 120 -17.39 -5.44 7.01
N VAL A 121 -16.31 -5.34 7.79
CA VAL A 121 -15.29 -4.28 7.62
C VAL A 121 -14.61 -4.38 6.26
N TYR A 122 -14.22 -5.58 5.86
CA TYR A 122 -13.53 -5.79 4.59
C TYR A 122 -14.41 -5.42 3.39
N GLU A 123 -15.67 -5.87 3.40
CA GLU A 123 -16.65 -5.60 2.36
C GLU A 123 -16.96 -4.11 2.26
N GLU A 124 -17.15 -3.46 3.41
CA GLU A 124 -17.41 -2.02 3.45
C GLU A 124 -16.20 -1.21 2.98
N THR A 125 -14.98 -1.60 3.40
CA THR A 125 -13.74 -0.97 2.93
C THR A 125 -13.62 -1.07 1.41
N SER A 126 -13.86 -2.26 0.85
CA SER A 126 -13.83 -2.47 -0.61
C SER A 126 -14.87 -1.60 -1.32
N ARG A 127 -16.10 -1.55 -0.77
CA ARG A 127 -17.18 -0.70 -1.32
C ARG A 127 -16.82 0.79 -1.30
N GLN A 128 -16.23 1.28 -0.22
CA GLN A 128 -15.83 2.68 -0.11
C GLN A 128 -14.66 3.01 -1.04
N ILE A 129 -13.72 2.09 -1.23
CA ILE A 129 -12.63 2.25 -2.20
C ILE A 129 -13.18 2.35 -3.63
N ASP A 130 -14.16 1.52 -4.00
CA ASP A 130 -14.82 1.59 -5.31
C ASP A 130 -15.53 2.95 -5.54
N LEU A 131 -16.18 3.48 -4.52
CA LEU A 131 -16.81 4.80 -4.58
C LEU A 131 -15.78 5.93 -4.68
N ALA A 132 -14.73 5.87 -3.86
CA ALA A 132 -13.66 6.85 -3.86
C ALA A 132 -12.87 6.84 -5.18
N SER A 133 -12.68 5.66 -5.78
CA SER A 133 -12.01 5.53 -7.08
C SER A 133 -12.72 6.33 -8.17
N LYS A 134 -14.04 6.34 -8.19
CA LYS A 134 -14.83 7.15 -9.15
C LYS A 134 -14.75 8.65 -8.89
N LYS A 135 -14.42 9.06 -7.67
CA LYS A 135 -14.34 10.46 -7.26
C LYS A 135 -12.95 11.06 -7.45
N TYR A 136 -11.91 10.28 -7.21
CA TYR A 136 -10.52 10.78 -7.11
C TYR A 136 -9.62 10.37 -8.27
N PHE A 137 -9.95 9.31 -9.02
CA PHE A 137 -9.14 8.74 -10.10
C PHE A 137 -9.88 8.71 -11.42
#